data_600bb46c108b135c66e4dee0ede95f12
#
_entry.id   600bb46c108b135c66e4dee0ede95f12
#
_cell.length_a   1.000
_cell.length_b   1.000
_cell.length_c   1.000
_cell.angle_alpha   90.00
_cell.angle_beta   90.00
_cell.angle_gamma   90.00
#
_symmetry.space_group_name_H-M   'P 1'
#
loop_
_entity.id
_entity.type
_entity.pdbx_description
1 polymer ?
#
loop_
_entity_poly.entity_id
_entity_poly.type
_entity_poly.pdbx_seq_one_letter_code
_entity_poly.pdbx_strand_id
1 'polypeptide(L)'
;MKFNVICVLFVFLTFNYFAQKSGAGVEDIEGNIYKTVIIGKQEWMADNLKVTKYRNGQPIPFISDSTVWSQWNAGAYMFYKHDVKHGVLYNWNVVNDLRKVCPVGFHVPTNAEWDTLAKNLGGNEIAGGKMKSKLHWEAPNTGATNESGFFALPKGNYGINGSFNGIGRNAYWWTASQNGELSSWGREVGYNDVQLFVGHADKRDALSVRCVKD
;
A
#
# COMPACT_ATOMS: atom_id res chain seq x y z
N MET A 1 -57.51 -25.51 30.25
CA MET A 1 -56.10 -25.52 29.90
C MET A 1 -55.88 -24.51 28.78
N LYS A 2 -55.17 -23.42 29.05
CA LYS A 2 -54.82 -22.45 28.01
C LYS A 2 -53.40 -22.74 27.51
N PHE A 3 -53.21 -23.13 26.26
CA PHE A 3 -51.90 -23.34 25.66
C PHE A 3 -51.36 -22.00 25.20
N ASN A 4 -50.30 -21.53 25.82
CA ASN A 4 -49.49 -20.39 25.30
C ASN A 4 -48.59 -20.90 24.19
N VAL A 5 -48.81 -20.42 22.98
CA VAL A 5 -47.91 -20.64 21.85
C VAL A 5 -46.80 -19.58 21.94
N ILE A 6 -45.58 -19.98 22.24
CA ILE A 6 -44.40 -19.12 22.20
C ILE A 6 -43.90 -19.11 20.74
N CYS A 7 -44.09 -17.98 20.04
CA CYS A 7 -43.57 -17.77 18.71
C CYS A 7 -42.09 -17.37 18.82
N VAL A 8 -41.16 -18.27 18.53
CA VAL A 8 -39.71 -17.99 18.49
C VAL A 8 -39.40 -17.35 17.13
N LEU A 9 -39.09 -16.07 17.14
CA LEU A 9 -38.66 -15.32 15.95
C LEU A 9 -37.20 -15.64 15.68
N PHE A 10 -36.90 -16.46 14.66
CA PHE A 10 -35.53 -16.67 14.19
C PHE A 10 -35.12 -15.46 13.33
N VAL A 11 -34.26 -14.61 13.88
CA VAL A 11 -33.57 -13.56 13.11
C VAL A 11 -32.41 -14.20 12.36
N PHE A 12 -32.57 -14.43 11.06
CA PHE A 12 -31.48 -14.84 10.18
C PHE A 12 -30.55 -13.63 9.94
N LEU A 13 -29.43 -13.56 10.65
CA LEU A 13 -28.35 -12.66 10.34
C LEU A 13 -27.66 -13.19 9.06
N THR A 14 -27.98 -12.59 7.93
CA THR A 14 -27.23 -12.83 6.69
C THR A 14 -25.86 -12.16 6.80
N PHE A 15 -24.84 -12.95 7.10
CA PHE A 15 -23.45 -12.50 6.94
C PHE A 15 -23.16 -12.44 5.43
N ASN A 16 -23.13 -11.22 4.89
CA ASN A 16 -22.60 -11.01 3.54
C ASN A 16 -21.08 -11.26 3.59
N TYR A 17 -20.64 -12.47 3.27
CA TYR A 17 -19.26 -12.75 2.93
C TYR A 17 -18.94 -12.04 1.63
N PHE A 18 -18.29 -10.88 1.70
CA PHE A 18 -17.66 -10.30 0.52
C PHE A 18 -16.47 -11.19 0.16
N ALA A 19 -16.67 -12.11 -0.78
CA ALA A 19 -15.56 -12.86 -1.36
C ALA A 19 -14.59 -11.86 -2.02
N GLN A 20 -13.30 -11.94 -1.69
CA GLN A 20 -12.25 -11.18 -2.36
C GLN A 20 -12.34 -11.46 -3.87
N LYS A 21 -12.49 -10.41 -4.67
CA LYS A 21 -12.53 -10.56 -6.12
C LYS A 21 -11.13 -10.41 -6.67
N SER A 22 -10.53 -11.52 -7.10
CA SER A 22 -9.21 -11.52 -7.75
C SER A 22 -9.27 -10.81 -9.09
N GLY A 23 -8.23 -10.04 -9.41
CA GLY A 23 -7.97 -9.52 -10.75
C GLY A 23 -7.18 -10.51 -11.60
N ALA A 24 -6.76 -10.04 -12.78
CA ALA A 24 -6.01 -10.86 -13.74
C ALA A 24 -4.54 -11.10 -13.35
N GLY A 25 -4.03 -10.33 -12.39
CA GLY A 25 -2.60 -10.26 -12.12
C GLY A 25 -1.85 -9.39 -13.14
N VAL A 26 -0.59 -9.09 -12.85
CA VAL A 26 0.27 -8.31 -13.74
C VAL A 26 1.73 -8.71 -13.56
N GLU A 27 2.50 -8.63 -14.65
CA GLU A 27 3.94 -8.86 -14.69
C GLU A 27 4.66 -7.55 -14.99
N ASP A 28 5.77 -7.27 -14.30
CA ASP A 28 6.62 -6.10 -14.57
C ASP A 28 7.73 -6.42 -15.59
N ILE A 29 8.53 -5.40 -15.92
CA ILE A 29 9.63 -5.50 -16.91
C ILE A 29 10.75 -6.49 -16.50
N GLU A 30 10.83 -6.85 -15.22
CA GLU A 30 11.82 -7.79 -14.69
C GLU A 30 11.26 -9.20 -14.49
N GLY A 31 10.01 -9.46 -14.94
CA GLY A 31 9.37 -10.77 -14.82
C GLY A 31 8.77 -11.04 -13.44
N ASN A 32 8.66 -10.02 -12.58
CA ASN A 32 7.98 -10.19 -11.30
C ASN A 32 6.46 -10.24 -11.52
N ILE A 33 5.84 -11.31 -11.03
CA ILE A 33 4.39 -11.50 -11.09
C ILE A 33 3.75 -11.00 -9.81
N TYR A 34 2.73 -10.16 -9.94
CA TYR A 34 1.93 -9.62 -8.84
C TYR A 34 0.49 -10.08 -8.97
N LYS A 35 -0.07 -10.58 -7.86
CA LYS A 35 -1.50 -10.79 -7.76
C LYS A 35 -2.20 -9.43 -7.78
N THR A 36 -3.43 -9.39 -8.29
CA THR A 36 -4.27 -8.20 -8.23
C THR A 36 -5.61 -8.51 -7.57
N VAL A 37 -6.24 -7.49 -7.02
CA VAL A 37 -7.53 -7.56 -6.34
C VAL A 37 -8.42 -6.41 -6.83
N ILE A 38 -9.72 -6.69 -6.97
CA ILE A 38 -10.71 -5.68 -7.37
C ILE A 38 -11.40 -5.15 -6.12
N ILE A 39 -11.23 -3.82 -5.89
CA ILE A 39 -11.86 -3.09 -4.79
C ILE A 39 -12.79 -2.04 -5.39
N GLY A 40 -14.09 -2.25 -5.29
CA GLY A 40 -15.07 -1.46 -6.02
C GLY A 40 -14.93 -1.67 -7.53
N LYS A 41 -14.53 -0.62 -8.26
CA LYS A 41 -14.26 -0.65 -9.71
C LYS A 41 -12.77 -0.61 -10.04
N GLN A 42 -11.90 -0.51 -9.03
CA GLN A 42 -10.46 -0.40 -9.21
C GLN A 42 -9.79 -1.77 -9.09
N GLU A 43 -8.82 -2.06 -9.95
CA GLU A 43 -7.96 -3.23 -9.82
C GLU A 43 -6.59 -2.80 -9.28
N TRP A 44 -6.26 -3.26 -8.08
CA TRP A 44 -5.04 -2.93 -7.34
C TRP A 44 -4.08 -4.11 -7.29
N MET A 45 -2.79 -3.86 -7.33
CA MET A 45 -1.81 -4.88 -6.95
C MET A 45 -2.05 -5.28 -5.49
N ALA A 46 -1.92 -6.57 -5.17
CA ALA A 46 -2.01 -7.11 -3.81
C ALA A 46 -0.64 -7.14 -3.09
N ASP A 47 0.44 -6.84 -3.81
CA ASP A 47 1.80 -6.74 -3.29
C ASP A 47 2.43 -5.39 -3.62
N ASN A 48 3.37 -4.93 -2.78
CA ASN A 48 4.15 -3.76 -3.09
C ASN A 48 5.08 -4.02 -4.29
N LEU A 49 5.28 -2.99 -5.08
CA LEU A 49 6.20 -3.01 -6.22
C LEU A 49 7.62 -3.34 -5.72
N LYS A 50 8.36 -4.15 -6.50
CA LYS A 50 9.73 -4.58 -6.15
C LYS A 50 10.72 -4.44 -7.31
N VAL A 51 10.31 -3.76 -8.38
CA VAL A 51 11.11 -3.56 -9.58
C VAL A 51 12.31 -2.63 -9.31
N THR A 52 13.42 -2.90 -9.98
CA THR A 52 14.65 -2.08 -9.91
C THR A 52 14.93 -1.30 -11.19
N LYS A 53 14.00 -1.40 -12.17
CA LYS A 53 14.05 -0.70 -13.45
C LYS A 53 12.75 0.06 -13.71
N TYR A 54 12.86 1.14 -14.43
CA TYR A 54 11.70 1.77 -15.04
C TYR A 54 11.09 0.91 -16.15
N ARG A 55 9.85 1.20 -16.53
CA ARG A 55 9.10 0.46 -17.56
C ARG A 55 9.84 0.34 -18.91
N ASN A 56 10.71 1.29 -19.23
CA ASN A 56 11.53 1.29 -20.44
C ASN A 56 12.83 0.47 -20.33
N GLY A 57 13.03 -0.24 -19.21
CA GLY A 57 14.21 -1.08 -18.96
C GLY A 57 15.42 -0.34 -18.37
N GLN A 58 15.39 1.00 -18.27
CA GLN A 58 16.48 1.75 -17.65
C GLN A 58 16.54 1.48 -16.14
N PRO A 59 17.74 1.28 -15.56
CA PRO A 59 17.89 1.02 -14.15
C PRO A 59 17.49 2.24 -13.28
N ILE A 60 16.87 1.96 -12.14
CA ILE A 60 16.72 2.91 -11.05
C ILE A 60 17.98 2.80 -10.19
N PRO A 61 18.68 3.88 -9.84
CA PRO A 61 19.84 3.84 -8.96
C PRO A 61 19.55 3.23 -7.61
N PHE A 62 20.36 2.25 -7.18
CA PHE A 62 20.38 1.73 -5.82
C PHE A 62 21.31 2.57 -4.96
N ILE A 63 20.80 3.15 -3.87
CA ILE A 63 21.61 3.97 -2.94
C ILE A 63 21.38 3.46 -1.53
N SER A 64 22.46 2.99 -0.89
CA SER A 64 22.45 2.48 0.48
C SER A 64 23.15 3.41 1.48
N ASP A 65 23.97 4.35 1.00
CA ASP A 65 24.66 5.32 1.84
C ASP A 65 23.71 6.49 2.19
N SER A 66 23.55 6.76 3.48
CA SER A 66 22.63 7.78 3.99
C SER A 66 23.02 9.20 3.60
N THR A 67 24.33 9.49 3.52
CA THR A 67 24.84 10.80 3.13
C THR A 67 24.57 11.06 1.66
N VAL A 68 24.84 10.05 0.81
CA VAL A 68 24.52 10.11 -0.62
C VAL A 68 23.02 10.25 -0.82
N TRP A 69 22.22 9.44 -0.11
CA TRP A 69 20.75 9.49 -0.23
C TRP A 69 20.17 10.87 0.09
N SER A 70 20.61 11.50 1.19
CA SER A 70 20.09 12.79 1.64
C SER A 70 20.33 13.94 0.64
N GLN A 71 21.34 13.81 -0.22
CA GLN A 71 21.71 14.77 -1.26
C GLN A 71 21.21 14.38 -2.66
N TRP A 72 20.58 13.18 -2.79
CA TRP A 72 20.19 12.65 -4.08
C TRP A 72 18.90 13.29 -4.61
N ASN A 73 18.97 13.93 -5.77
CA ASN A 73 17.88 14.71 -6.35
C ASN A 73 17.18 14.02 -7.55
N ALA A 74 17.49 12.75 -7.81
CA ALA A 74 16.89 11.96 -8.88
C ALA A 74 16.16 10.73 -8.31
N GLY A 75 15.52 9.94 -9.18
CA GLY A 75 14.90 8.68 -8.78
C GLY A 75 15.94 7.71 -8.20
N ALA A 76 15.62 7.10 -7.06
CA ALA A 76 16.43 6.08 -6.41
C ALA A 76 15.57 5.11 -5.60
N TYR A 77 16.12 3.92 -5.35
CA TYR A 77 15.54 2.95 -4.43
C TYR A 77 16.54 2.44 -3.42
N MET A 78 16.03 1.85 -2.34
CA MET A 78 16.78 1.10 -1.35
C MET A 78 15.97 -0.07 -0.80
N PHE A 79 16.62 -0.96 -0.07
CA PHE A 79 15.97 -1.98 0.74
C PHE A 79 15.93 -1.55 2.20
N TYR A 80 14.84 -1.85 2.90
CA TYR A 80 14.75 -1.59 4.35
C TYR A 80 15.92 -2.29 5.08
N LYS A 81 16.68 -1.51 5.86
CA LYS A 81 17.92 -1.96 6.52
C LYS A 81 18.87 -2.72 5.57
N HIS A 82 18.85 -2.36 4.28
CA HIS A 82 19.67 -2.97 3.22
C HIS A 82 19.42 -4.49 3.03
N ASP A 83 18.29 -5.02 3.50
CA ASP A 83 17.90 -6.42 3.30
C ASP A 83 16.76 -6.53 2.28
N VAL A 84 17.04 -7.23 1.17
CA VAL A 84 16.09 -7.47 0.06
C VAL A 84 14.79 -8.14 0.50
N LYS A 85 14.81 -8.90 1.62
CA LYS A 85 13.61 -9.58 2.16
C LYS A 85 12.55 -8.60 2.64
N HIS A 86 12.94 -7.39 3.00
CA HIS A 86 12.01 -6.37 3.48
C HIS A 86 11.28 -5.62 2.35
N GLY A 87 11.66 -5.86 1.09
CA GLY A 87 11.08 -5.22 -0.09
C GLY A 87 11.77 -3.91 -0.45
N VAL A 88 11.29 -3.30 -1.52
CA VAL A 88 11.88 -2.10 -2.11
C VAL A 88 11.14 -0.86 -1.62
N LEU A 89 11.92 0.15 -1.24
CA LEU A 89 11.46 1.49 -0.92
C LEU A 89 11.99 2.46 -1.97
N TYR A 90 11.16 3.37 -2.44
CA TYR A 90 11.48 4.33 -3.49
C TYR A 90 11.32 5.76 -2.99
N ASN A 91 12.18 6.68 -3.45
CA ASN A 91 11.91 8.10 -3.27
C ASN A 91 10.81 8.56 -4.26
N TRP A 92 10.20 9.73 -4.00
CA TRP A 92 9.08 10.20 -4.82
C TRP A 92 9.51 10.56 -6.26
N ASN A 93 10.78 10.85 -6.51
CA ASN A 93 11.27 11.10 -7.85
C ASN A 93 11.11 9.88 -8.78
N VAL A 94 11.13 8.65 -8.25
CA VAL A 94 10.77 7.43 -9.01
C VAL A 94 9.29 7.44 -9.40
N VAL A 95 8.41 7.88 -8.48
CA VAL A 95 6.96 7.93 -8.71
C VAL A 95 6.59 8.90 -9.83
N ASN A 96 7.25 10.05 -9.85
CA ASN A 96 6.98 11.14 -10.81
C ASN A 96 7.78 11.04 -12.12
N ASP A 97 8.59 10.01 -12.29
CA ASP A 97 9.44 9.87 -13.46
C ASP A 97 8.62 9.51 -14.72
N LEU A 98 8.90 10.21 -15.83
CA LEU A 98 8.21 9.99 -17.10
C LEU A 98 8.45 8.59 -17.69
N ARG A 99 9.53 7.92 -17.30
CA ARG A 99 9.85 6.53 -17.68
C ARG A 99 8.92 5.51 -17.05
N LYS A 100 8.11 5.93 -16.03
CA LYS A 100 7.14 5.13 -15.31
C LYS A 100 7.76 3.93 -14.58
N VAL A 101 7.30 3.65 -13.37
CA VAL A 101 7.80 2.54 -12.56
C VAL A 101 6.82 1.37 -12.49
N CYS A 102 5.51 1.62 -12.57
CA CYS A 102 4.49 0.56 -12.57
C CYS A 102 4.50 -0.25 -13.87
N PRO A 103 4.05 -1.51 -13.84
CA PRO A 103 3.88 -2.35 -15.04
C PRO A 103 3.00 -1.70 -16.12
N VAL A 104 3.07 -2.20 -17.35
CA VAL A 104 2.20 -1.74 -18.45
C VAL A 104 0.73 -1.95 -18.07
N GLY A 105 -0.12 -0.93 -18.32
CA GLY A 105 -1.54 -0.93 -17.94
C GLY A 105 -1.79 -0.61 -16.47
N PHE A 106 -0.74 -0.17 -15.72
CA PHE A 106 -0.83 0.25 -14.34
C PHE A 106 -0.05 1.55 -14.11
N HIS A 107 -0.47 2.30 -13.10
CA HIS A 107 0.21 3.53 -12.67
C HIS A 107 0.28 3.64 -11.14
N VAL A 108 1.11 4.55 -10.62
CA VAL A 108 1.12 4.89 -9.20
C VAL A 108 -0.14 5.68 -8.88
N PRO A 109 -0.97 5.27 -7.91
CA PRO A 109 -2.26 5.87 -7.66
C PRO A 109 -2.16 7.32 -7.17
N THR A 110 -3.08 8.14 -7.64
CA THR A 110 -3.34 9.50 -7.16
C THR A 110 -4.03 9.50 -5.80
N ASN A 111 -4.10 10.66 -5.14
CA ASN A 111 -4.93 10.82 -3.92
C ASN A 111 -6.38 10.43 -4.16
N ALA A 112 -6.98 10.86 -5.28
CA ALA A 112 -8.38 10.58 -5.60
C ALA A 112 -8.67 9.07 -5.76
N GLU A 113 -7.70 8.31 -6.28
CA GLU A 113 -7.83 6.85 -6.39
C GLU A 113 -7.72 6.16 -5.04
N TRP A 114 -6.82 6.62 -4.16
CA TRP A 114 -6.75 6.16 -2.77
C TRP A 114 -8.03 6.50 -1.99
N ASP A 115 -8.60 7.70 -2.19
CA ASP A 115 -9.86 8.10 -1.56
C ASP A 115 -11.03 7.24 -2.07
N THR A 116 -11.01 6.86 -3.35
CA THR A 116 -11.98 5.94 -3.94
C THR A 116 -11.85 4.53 -3.35
N LEU A 117 -10.62 4.03 -3.16
CA LEU A 117 -10.36 2.77 -2.46
C LEU A 117 -10.90 2.82 -1.04
N ALA A 118 -10.55 3.86 -0.27
CA ALA A 118 -11.02 4.02 1.11
C ALA A 118 -12.55 4.06 1.19
N LYS A 119 -13.20 4.82 0.31
CA LYS A 119 -14.67 4.88 0.21
C LYS A 119 -15.29 3.50 -0.02
N ASN A 120 -14.73 2.70 -0.93
CA ASN A 120 -15.21 1.33 -1.19
C ASN A 120 -15.01 0.39 0.01
N LEU A 121 -14.06 0.70 0.89
CA LEU A 121 -13.82 -0.04 2.13
C LEU A 121 -14.60 0.49 3.34
N GLY A 122 -15.44 1.52 3.17
CA GLY A 122 -16.28 2.10 4.22
C GLY A 122 -15.74 3.38 4.84
N GLY A 123 -14.76 4.02 4.20
CA GLY A 123 -14.14 5.27 4.64
C GLY A 123 -12.78 5.08 5.31
N ASN A 124 -12.04 6.18 5.42
CA ASN A 124 -10.68 6.18 5.99
C ASN A 124 -10.64 5.62 7.41
N GLU A 125 -11.69 5.84 8.21
CA GLU A 125 -11.77 5.45 9.63
C GLU A 125 -11.68 3.94 9.87
N ILE A 126 -11.96 3.11 8.84
CA ILE A 126 -11.95 1.64 8.99
C ILE A 126 -11.19 0.92 7.87
N ALA A 127 -10.83 1.63 6.79
CA ALA A 127 -10.23 1.02 5.60
C ALA A 127 -8.89 0.31 5.91
N GLY A 128 -8.07 0.88 6.79
CA GLY A 128 -6.77 0.31 7.17
C GLY A 128 -6.89 -1.09 7.75
N GLY A 129 -7.86 -1.33 8.64
CA GLY A 129 -8.10 -2.67 9.21
C GLY A 129 -8.47 -3.69 8.13
N LYS A 130 -9.28 -3.29 7.15
CA LYS A 130 -9.69 -4.13 6.02
C LYS A 130 -8.56 -4.41 5.02
N MET A 131 -7.56 -3.53 4.97
CA MET A 131 -6.39 -3.65 4.10
C MET A 131 -5.27 -4.46 4.72
N LYS A 132 -5.09 -4.41 6.05
CA LYS A 132 -3.97 -5.06 6.74
C LYS A 132 -4.01 -6.57 6.63
N SER A 133 -2.85 -7.15 6.28
CA SER A 133 -2.61 -8.58 6.44
C SER A 133 -2.73 -8.98 7.92
N LYS A 134 -3.16 -10.21 8.18
CA LYS A 134 -3.14 -10.80 9.53
C LYS A 134 -1.74 -11.23 9.97
N LEU A 135 -0.77 -11.20 9.04
CA LEU A 135 0.59 -11.69 9.24
C LEU A 135 1.60 -10.53 9.24
N HIS A 136 2.73 -10.73 9.93
CA HIS A 136 3.90 -9.86 9.94
C HIS A 136 3.75 -8.52 10.67
N TRP A 137 2.58 -8.20 11.21
CA TRP A 137 2.38 -7.02 12.06
C TRP A 137 2.70 -7.35 13.51
N GLU A 138 3.30 -6.40 14.23
CA GLU A 138 3.38 -6.48 15.70
C GLU A 138 1.99 -6.44 16.31
N ALA A 139 1.85 -7.00 17.53
CA ALA A 139 0.61 -6.90 18.29
C ALA A 139 0.34 -5.43 18.72
N PRO A 140 -0.94 -5.01 18.73
CA PRO A 140 -2.16 -5.83 18.64
C PRO A 140 -2.67 -6.11 17.21
N ASN A 141 -2.09 -5.53 16.15
CA ASN A 141 -2.61 -5.58 14.76
C ASN A 141 -4.13 -5.31 14.70
N THR A 142 -4.54 -4.20 15.29
CA THR A 142 -5.94 -3.86 15.58
C THR A 142 -6.80 -3.91 14.33
N GLY A 143 -7.88 -4.73 14.39
CA GLY A 143 -8.89 -4.83 13.34
C GLY A 143 -8.42 -5.37 11.99
N ALA A 144 -7.26 -6.02 11.92
CA ALA A 144 -6.74 -6.60 10.68
C ALA A 144 -7.57 -7.79 10.20
N THR A 145 -8.28 -7.63 9.09
CA THR A 145 -9.11 -8.67 8.46
C THR A 145 -8.57 -9.12 7.12
N ASN A 146 -7.91 -8.22 6.39
CA ASN A 146 -7.54 -8.38 4.98
C ASN A 146 -8.73 -8.72 4.07
N GLU A 147 -9.95 -8.34 4.45
CA GLU A 147 -11.15 -8.66 3.66
C GLU A 147 -11.12 -8.02 2.27
N SER A 148 -10.37 -6.93 2.09
CA SER A 148 -10.18 -6.29 0.79
C SER A 148 -9.26 -7.07 -0.15
N GLY A 149 -8.41 -7.98 0.36
CA GLY A 149 -7.35 -8.63 -0.39
C GLY A 149 -6.16 -7.72 -0.73
N PHE A 150 -6.16 -6.48 -0.26
CA PHE A 150 -5.06 -5.54 -0.50
C PHE A 150 -3.73 -6.04 0.09
N PHE A 151 -3.78 -6.81 1.15
CA PHE A 151 -2.63 -7.47 1.79
C PHE A 151 -1.52 -6.48 2.19
N ALA A 152 -1.89 -5.43 2.91
CA ALA A 152 -0.93 -4.46 3.44
C ALA A 152 0.04 -5.12 4.43
N LEU A 153 1.34 -5.01 4.16
CA LEU A 153 2.43 -5.52 5.01
C LEU A 153 3.19 -4.36 5.65
N PRO A 154 3.61 -4.47 6.92
CA PRO A 154 4.28 -3.42 7.68
C PRO A 154 5.75 -3.29 7.28
N LYS A 155 6.02 -2.74 6.11
CA LYS A 155 7.34 -2.62 5.52
C LYS A 155 8.12 -1.39 5.99
N GLY A 156 7.48 -0.52 6.79
CA GLY A 156 8.12 0.71 7.27
C GLY A 156 8.47 1.70 6.16
N ASN A 157 9.35 2.62 6.49
CA ASN A 157 9.90 3.63 5.59
C ASN A 157 11.36 3.95 5.93
N TYR A 158 12.01 4.75 5.09
CA TYR A 158 13.26 5.41 5.39
C TYR A 158 13.06 6.92 5.29
N GLY A 159 13.38 7.63 6.38
CA GLY A 159 13.27 9.08 6.44
C GLY A 159 14.55 9.77 5.95
N ILE A 160 14.41 11.00 5.46
CA ILE A 160 15.55 11.86 5.07
C ILE A 160 16.56 12.06 6.20
N ASN A 161 16.14 11.89 7.46
CA ASN A 161 17.01 11.93 8.63
C ASN A 161 17.97 10.73 8.74
N GLY A 162 17.97 9.82 7.77
CA GLY A 162 18.84 8.65 7.73
C GLY A 162 18.33 7.46 8.55
N SER A 163 17.08 7.48 9.01
CA SER A 163 16.51 6.45 9.88
C SER A 163 15.50 5.56 9.18
N PHE A 164 15.62 4.25 9.41
CA PHE A 164 14.57 3.29 9.08
C PHE A 164 13.54 3.23 10.20
N ASN A 165 12.26 3.37 9.89
CA ASN A 165 11.18 3.43 10.85
C ASN A 165 10.05 2.46 10.52
N GLY A 166 9.36 1.98 11.56
CA GLY A 166 8.04 1.38 11.46
C GLY A 166 7.96 -0.03 10.86
N ILE A 167 9.06 -0.77 10.64
CA ILE A 167 8.94 -2.17 10.23
C ILE A 167 8.23 -2.97 11.32
N GLY A 168 7.30 -3.83 10.92
CA GLY A 168 6.41 -4.55 11.84
C GLY A 168 5.24 -3.71 12.36
N ARG A 169 5.31 -2.37 12.29
CA ARG A 169 4.34 -1.44 12.88
C ARG A 169 3.56 -0.61 11.89
N ASN A 170 4.19 -0.17 10.80
CA ASN A 170 3.58 0.74 9.84
C ASN A 170 3.83 0.30 8.41
N ALA A 171 2.88 0.59 7.55
CA ALA A 171 3.05 0.51 6.11
C ALA A 171 2.75 1.88 5.50
N TYR A 172 3.63 2.31 4.60
CA TYR A 172 3.57 3.61 3.95
C TYR A 172 3.62 3.45 2.44
N TRP A 173 2.82 4.24 1.74
CA TRP A 173 2.80 4.26 0.27
C TRP A 173 2.80 5.68 -0.25
N TRP A 174 3.57 5.89 -1.30
CA TRP A 174 3.47 7.10 -2.09
C TRP A 174 2.14 7.18 -2.84
N THR A 175 1.69 8.41 -3.06
CA THR A 175 0.73 8.72 -4.11
C THR A 175 1.43 9.48 -5.25
N ALA A 176 0.85 9.47 -6.46
CA ALA A 176 1.34 10.28 -7.57
C ALA A 176 1.00 11.78 -7.41
N SER A 177 0.22 12.14 -6.39
CA SER A 177 -0.18 13.52 -6.14
C SER A 177 0.87 14.28 -5.36
N GLN A 178 1.36 15.37 -5.94
CA GLN A 178 2.33 16.26 -5.29
C GLN A 178 1.65 17.08 -4.18
N ASN A 179 2.39 17.36 -3.10
CA ASN A 179 1.98 18.26 -2.02
C ASN A 179 3.07 19.33 -1.79
N GLY A 180 3.07 20.33 -2.63
CA GLY A 180 4.08 21.39 -2.58
C GLY A 180 5.39 21.02 -3.28
N GLU A 181 6.40 21.86 -3.12
CA GLU A 181 7.69 21.71 -3.82
C GLU A 181 8.51 20.54 -3.25
N LEU A 182 8.64 20.44 -1.93
CA LEU A 182 9.52 19.49 -1.24
C LEU A 182 8.82 18.22 -0.76
N SER A 183 7.49 18.19 -0.73
CA SER A 183 6.73 17.06 -0.20
C SER A 183 5.73 16.48 -1.20
N SER A 184 5.28 15.27 -0.93
CA SER A 184 4.23 14.60 -1.68
C SER A 184 3.29 13.85 -0.74
N TRP A 185 2.06 13.61 -1.22
CA TRP A 185 1.08 12.88 -0.44
C TRP A 185 1.45 11.39 -0.32
N GLY A 186 1.14 10.83 0.85
CA GLY A 186 1.28 9.42 1.16
C GLY A 186 0.05 8.87 1.87
N ARG A 187 0.04 7.56 2.01
CA ARG A 187 -0.93 6.81 2.81
C ARG A 187 -0.20 5.96 3.83
N GLU A 188 -0.82 5.82 4.99
CA GLU A 188 -0.27 5.04 6.10
C GLU A 188 -1.36 4.18 6.75
N VAL A 189 -0.97 2.98 7.19
CA VAL A 189 -1.74 2.17 8.15
C VAL A 189 -0.84 1.72 9.28
N GLY A 190 -1.36 1.77 10.50
CA GLY A 190 -0.63 1.44 11.72
C GLY A 190 -1.07 0.09 12.33
N TYR A 191 -0.17 -0.55 13.09
CA TYR A 191 -0.42 -1.83 13.77
C TYR A 191 -1.50 -1.73 14.86
N ASN A 192 -1.63 -0.56 15.50
CA ASN A 192 -2.52 -0.31 16.62
C ASN A 192 -3.79 0.46 16.25
N ASP A 193 -4.06 0.65 14.95
CA ASP A 193 -5.20 1.41 14.43
C ASP A 193 -5.91 0.67 13.29
N VAL A 194 -7.12 1.07 12.96
CA VAL A 194 -7.92 0.58 11.84
C VAL A 194 -8.02 1.59 10.70
N GLN A 195 -7.47 2.78 10.88
CA GLN A 195 -7.57 3.88 9.92
C GLN A 195 -6.59 3.71 8.75
N LEU A 196 -6.96 4.29 7.62
CA LEU A 196 -6.06 4.62 6.52
C LEU A 196 -5.75 6.12 6.62
N PHE A 197 -4.60 6.44 7.16
CA PHE A 197 -4.18 7.83 7.34
C PHE A 197 -3.76 8.46 6.02
N VAL A 198 -4.09 9.75 5.87
CA VAL A 198 -3.63 10.62 4.80
C VAL A 198 -2.53 11.50 5.37
N GLY A 199 -1.34 11.40 4.85
CA GLY A 199 -0.19 12.19 5.27
C GLY A 199 0.61 12.71 4.08
N HIS A 200 1.70 13.37 4.39
CA HIS A 200 2.70 13.77 3.40
C HIS A 200 4.10 13.46 3.94
N ALA A 201 5.04 13.27 3.03
CA ALA A 201 6.43 12.99 3.35
C ALA A 201 7.34 13.84 2.46
N ASP A 202 8.59 14.06 2.89
CA ASP A 202 9.61 14.69 2.03
C ASP A 202 9.84 13.80 0.79
N LYS A 203 9.96 14.39 -0.38
CA LYS A 203 10.15 13.65 -1.64
C LYS A 203 11.40 12.77 -1.64
N ARG A 204 12.34 13.01 -0.72
CA ARG A 204 13.55 12.21 -0.50
C ARG A 204 13.35 11.09 0.50
N ASP A 205 12.24 11.04 1.26
CA ASP A 205 11.92 9.84 2.02
C ASP A 205 11.75 8.65 1.08
N ALA A 206 11.95 7.44 1.58
CA ALA A 206 11.69 6.25 0.79
C ALA A 206 10.50 5.46 1.37
N LEU A 207 9.45 5.34 0.57
CA LEU A 207 8.22 4.61 0.88
C LEU A 207 7.99 3.49 -0.13
N SER A 208 7.08 2.59 0.21
CA SER A 208 6.60 1.60 -0.76
C SER A 208 5.79 2.24 -1.90
N VAL A 209 5.73 1.54 -3.02
CA VAL A 209 4.83 1.86 -4.14
C VAL A 209 3.85 0.70 -4.33
N ARG A 210 2.60 1.04 -4.57
CA ARG A 210 1.52 0.11 -4.92
C ARG A 210 0.83 0.64 -6.17
N CYS A 211 0.70 -0.18 -7.20
CA CYS A 211 0.12 0.28 -8.46
C CYS A 211 -1.36 -0.09 -8.57
N VAL A 212 -2.11 0.74 -9.31
CA VAL A 212 -3.50 0.56 -9.70
C VAL A 212 -3.60 0.51 -11.21
N LYS A 213 -4.55 -0.26 -11.74
CA LYS A 213 -4.78 -0.41 -13.18
C LYS A 213 -5.35 0.88 -13.78
N ASP A 214 -4.90 1.20 -15.03
CA ASP A 214 -5.31 2.36 -15.82
C ASP A 214 -6.81 2.35 -16.16
#